data_bf9b30c6b79819330ef7a00ef92cebbf
#
_entry.id   bf9b30c6b79819330ef7a00ef92cebbf
#
_cell.length_a   1.000
_cell.length_b   1.000
_cell.length_c   1.000
_cell.angle_alpha   90.00
_cell.angle_beta   90.00
_cell.angle_gamma   90.00
#
_symmetry.space_group_name_H-M   'P 1'
#
loop_
_entity.id
_entity.type
_entity.pdbx_description
1 polymer ?
#
loop_
_entity_poly.entity_id
_entity_poly.type
_entity_poly.pdbx_seq_one_letter_code
_entity_poly.pdbx_strand_id
1 'polypeptide(L)'
;MDIRLSRPCVEDPTRYIAECHFGKKVAMEKLCDLLRKIDAKELKCSLKLGVARFELEGRSVMIYQSGRVDIRRIRTTDEARNVMVQLINMVKDALNDTSS
;
A
#
# COMPACT_ATOMS: atom_id res chain seq x y z
N MET A 1 -2.75 -0.43 14.59
CA MET A 1 -2.53 0.11 13.23
C MET A 1 -3.36 1.35 13.06
N ASP A 2 -2.70 2.48 12.82
CA ASP A 2 -3.39 3.73 12.61
C ASP A 2 -3.83 3.86 11.16
N ILE A 3 -5.12 4.06 10.96
CA ILE A 3 -5.70 4.26 9.65
C ILE A 3 -6.46 5.57 9.68
N ARG A 4 -6.15 6.45 8.73
CA ARG A 4 -6.78 7.75 8.64
C ARG A 4 -7.41 7.91 7.26
N LEU A 5 -8.68 8.26 7.23
CA LEU A 5 -9.33 8.66 5.99
C LEU A 5 -9.03 10.14 5.79
N SER A 6 -8.18 10.46 4.79
CA SER A 6 -7.66 11.82 4.69
C SER A 6 -8.61 12.74 3.94
N ARG A 7 -8.83 12.54 2.67
CA ARG A 7 -9.71 13.41 1.90
C ARG A 7 -10.49 12.62 0.87
N PRO A 8 -11.66 13.17 0.42
CA PRO A 8 -12.43 12.51 -0.62
C PRO A 8 -11.63 12.37 -1.91
N CYS A 9 -11.87 11.29 -2.63
CA CYS A 9 -11.32 11.14 -3.97
C CYS A 9 -11.94 12.18 -4.89
N VAL A 10 -11.13 12.72 -5.80
CA VAL A 10 -11.61 13.75 -6.73
C VAL A 10 -12.72 13.20 -7.63
N GLU A 11 -12.56 11.96 -8.08
CA GLU A 11 -13.51 11.32 -8.99
C GLU A 11 -14.81 10.92 -8.30
N ASP A 12 -14.76 10.69 -6.99
CA ASP A 12 -15.94 10.21 -6.24
C ASP A 12 -15.86 10.71 -4.80
N PRO A 13 -16.62 11.77 -4.46
CA PRO A 13 -16.56 12.34 -3.12
C PRO A 13 -17.10 11.42 -2.03
N THR A 14 -17.73 10.30 -2.38
CA THR A 14 -18.17 9.30 -1.38
C THR A 14 -17.04 8.33 -1.02
N ARG A 15 -15.90 8.43 -1.69
CA ARG A 15 -14.73 7.59 -1.45
C ARG A 15 -13.58 8.43 -0.91
N TYR A 16 -12.72 7.79 -0.16
CA TYR A 16 -11.63 8.47 0.53
C TYR A 16 -10.29 7.84 0.21
N ILE A 17 -9.24 8.61 0.47
CA ILE A 17 -7.87 8.09 0.47
C ILE A 17 -7.57 7.72 1.91
N ALA A 18 -7.26 6.45 2.14
CA ALA A 18 -6.85 5.98 3.46
C ALA A 18 -5.34 6.08 3.57
N GLU A 19 -4.87 6.75 4.61
CA GLU A 19 -3.44 6.80 4.94
C GLU A 19 -3.17 5.77 6.01
N CYS A 20 -2.24 4.87 5.73
CA CYS A 20 -1.90 3.78 6.64
C CYS A 20 -0.39 3.71 6.77
N HIS A 21 0.09 2.87 7.68
CA HIS A 21 1.52 2.70 7.86
C HIS A 21 1.81 1.27 8.33
N PHE A 22 2.85 0.66 7.73
CA PHE A 22 3.28 -0.68 8.15
C PHE A 22 3.96 -0.67 9.52
N GLY A 23 4.46 0.49 9.94
CA GLY A 23 5.23 0.59 11.17
C GLY A 23 6.70 0.31 11.01
N LYS A 24 7.16 0.06 9.80
CA LYS A 24 8.57 -0.20 9.50
C LYS A 24 8.86 0.16 8.04
N LYS A 25 10.15 0.36 7.76
CA LYS A 25 10.57 0.69 6.40
C LYS A 25 10.40 -0.50 5.47
N VAL A 26 10.30 -0.22 4.19
CA VAL A 26 10.10 -1.23 3.15
C VAL A 26 11.35 -1.36 2.32
N ALA A 27 11.79 -2.60 2.10
CA ALA A 27 12.89 -2.91 1.18
C ALA A 27 12.32 -2.87 -0.24
N MET A 28 12.49 -1.73 -0.92
CA MET A 28 11.81 -1.47 -2.19
C MET A 28 12.17 -2.46 -3.29
N GLU A 29 13.44 -2.90 -3.38
CA GLU A 29 13.82 -3.89 -4.38
C GLU A 29 13.06 -5.20 -4.18
N LYS A 30 13.00 -5.66 -2.94
CA LYS A 30 12.25 -6.88 -2.61
C LYS A 30 10.77 -6.71 -2.88
N LEU A 31 10.23 -5.54 -2.53
CA LEU A 31 8.82 -5.26 -2.77
C LEU A 31 8.49 -5.31 -4.25
N CYS A 32 9.29 -4.66 -5.09
CA CYS A 32 9.06 -4.65 -6.52
C CYS A 32 9.18 -6.04 -7.14
N ASP A 33 10.18 -6.81 -6.71
CA ASP A 33 10.32 -8.19 -7.19
C ASP A 33 9.13 -9.04 -6.78
N LEU A 34 8.68 -8.88 -5.55
CA LEU A 34 7.55 -9.64 -5.02
C LEU A 34 6.27 -9.30 -5.78
N LEU A 35 6.02 -8.01 -6.02
CA LEU A 35 4.84 -7.57 -6.75
C LEU A 35 4.86 -8.05 -8.20
N ARG A 36 6.04 -8.15 -8.82
CA ARG A 36 6.16 -8.72 -10.16
C ARG A 36 5.86 -10.21 -10.15
N LYS A 37 6.32 -10.93 -9.14
CA LYS A 37 6.05 -12.37 -9.02
C LYS A 37 4.58 -12.70 -8.91
N ILE A 38 3.82 -11.88 -8.18
CA ILE A 38 2.39 -12.09 -8.00
C ILE A 38 1.57 -11.44 -9.12
N ASP A 39 2.25 -10.88 -10.13
CA ASP A 39 1.61 -10.27 -11.29
C ASP A 39 0.62 -9.17 -10.87
N ALA A 40 1.07 -8.28 -10.01
CA ALA A 40 0.24 -7.17 -9.52
C ALA A 40 -0.20 -6.30 -10.70
N LYS A 41 -1.49 -5.95 -10.71
CA LYS A 41 -2.08 -5.21 -11.82
C LYS A 41 -1.62 -3.76 -11.82
N GLU A 42 -1.38 -3.22 -13.02
CA GLU A 42 -0.99 -1.83 -13.22
C GLU A 42 0.23 -1.44 -12.38
N LEU A 43 1.16 -2.38 -12.23
CA LEU A 43 2.32 -2.19 -11.38
C LEU A 43 3.27 -1.15 -11.95
N LYS A 44 3.63 -0.18 -11.12
CA LYS A 44 4.66 0.80 -11.41
C LYS A 44 5.57 0.91 -10.18
N CYS A 45 6.84 0.59 -10.36
CA CYS A 45 7.83 0.69 -9.29
C CYS A 45 8.88 1.73 -9.64
N SER A 46 9.22 2.57 -8.69
CA SER A 46 10.31 3.51 -8.83
C SER A 46 11.23 3.40 -7.61
N LEU A 47 12.37 2.76 -7.80
CA LEU A 47 13.37 2.68 -6.73
C LEU A 47 13.94 4.06 -6.41
N LYS A 48 14.05 4.90 -7.43
CA LYS A 48 14.57 6.25 -7.26
C LYS A 48 13.66 7.10 -6.38
N LEU A 49 12.35 7.00 -6.61
CA LEU A 49 11.38 7.75 -5.83
C LEU A 49 10.97 7.06 -4.54
N GLY A 50 11.32 5.78 -4.40
CA GLY A 50 10.96 5.01 -3.23
C GLY A 50 9.46 4.76 -3.11
N VAL A 51 8.80 4.47 -4.23
CA VAL A 51 7.36 4.21 -4.24
C VAL A 51 7.01 3.10 -5.23
N ALA A 52 6.06 2.28 -4.84
CA ALA A 52 5.46 1.27 -5.71
C ALA A 52 3.96 1.50 -5.76
N ARG A 53 3.40 1.45 -6.96
CA ARG A 53 1.98 1.64 -7.17
C ARG A 53 1.41 0.44 -7.92
N PHE A 54 0.24 -0.02 -7.49
CA PHE A 54 -0.45 -1.12 -8.19
C PHE A 54 -1.93 -1.07 -7.84
N GLU A 55 -2.70 -1.91 -8.50
CA GLU A 55 -4.13 -2.02 -8.23
C GLU A 55 -4.44 -3.33 -7.52
N LEU A 56 -5.31 -3.26 -6.52
CA LEU A 56 -5.75 -4.42 -5.75
C LEU A 56 -7.27 -4.31 -5.56
N GLU A 57 -7.99 -5.23 -6.18
CA GLU A 57 -9.45 -5.30 -6.06
C GLU A 57 -10.15 -3.97 -6.36
N GLY A 58 -9.72 -3.32 -7.44
CA GLY A 58 -10.31 -2.05 -7.87
C GLY A 58 -9.84 -0.83 -7.09
N ARG A 59 -8.89 -1.00 -6.20
CA ARG A 59 -8.32 0.09 -5.42
C ARG A 59 -6.89 0.36 -5.87
N SER A 60 -6.50 1.62 -5.89
CA SER A 60 -5.14 2.00 -6.18
C SER A 60 -4.35 2.05 -4.88
N VAL A 61 -3.25 1.30 -4.83
CA VAL A 61 -2.40 1.20 -3.64
C VAL A 61 -1.04 1.80 -3.97
N MET A 62 -0.54 2.65 -3.07
CA MET A 62 0.80 3.20 -3.16
C MET A 62 1.55 2.88 -1.89
N ILE A 63 2.69 2.21 -2.04
CA ILE A 63 3.55 1.83 -0.91
C ILE A 63 4.85 2.61 -1.01
N TYR A 64 5.17 3.33 0.05
CA TYR A 64 6.35 4.16 0.12
C TYR A 64 7.45 3.49 0.93
N GLN A 65 8.68 3.83 0.64
CA GLN A 65 9.85 3.28 1.33
C GLN A 65 9.78 3.49 2.84
N SER A 66 9.19 4.58 3.27
CA SER A 66 9.02 4.89 4.70
C SER A 66 8.12 3.90 5.43
N GLY A 67 7.33 3.13 4.69
CA GLY A 67 6.30 2.26 5.24
C GLY A 67 4.91 2.84 5.16
N ARG A 68 4.78 4.08 4.68
CA ARG A 68 3.48 4.68 4.46
C ARG A 68 2.77 3.98 3.32
N VAL A 69 1.46 3.83 3.45
CA VAL A 69 0.61 3.21 2.43
C VAL A 69 -0.61 4.11 2.20
N ASP A 70 -0.84 4.49 0.96
CA ASP A 70 -2.04 5.21 0.57
C ASP A 70 -2.92 4.27 -0.24
N ILE A 71 -4.18 4.17 0.15
CA ILE A 71 -5.16 3.32 -0.54
C ILE A 71 -6.31 4.20 -0.98
N ARG A 72 -6.57 4.26 -2.27
CA ARG A 72 -7.66 5.07 -2.81
C ARG A 72 -8.95 4.28 -2.91
N ARG A 73 -10.05 5.00 -3.02
CA ARG A 73 -11.40 4.47 -3.19
C ARG A 73 -11.87 3.64 -2.00
N ILE A 74 -11.53 4.12 -0.81
CA ILE A 74 -11.92 3.48 0.43
C ILE A 74 -13.18 4.16 0.98
N ARG A 75 -14.11 3.37 1.46
CA ARG A 75 -15.36 3.90 2.06
C ARG A 75 -15.26 4.04 3.57
N THR A 76 -14.65 3.07 4.23
CA THR A 76 -14.61 3.01 5.69
C THR A 76 -13.22 2.62 6.17
N THR A 77 -12.96 2.89 7.44
CA THR A 77 -11.70 2.46 8.05
C THR A 77 -11.59 0.93 8.12
N ASP A 78 -12.71 0.24 8.30
CA ASP A 78 -12.70 -1.22 8.32
C ASP A 78 -12.27 -1.80 6.98
N GLU A 79 -12.73 -1.20 5.88
CA GLU A 79 -12.31 -1.60 4.54
C GLU A 79 -10.81 -1.41 4.37
N ALA A 80 -10.30 -0.26 4.81
CA ALA A 80 -8.87 0.02 4.74
C ALA A 80 -8.06 -0.98 5.57
N ARG A 81 -8.55 -1.32 6.76
CA ARG A 81 -7.89 -2.30 7.62
C ARG A 81 -7.81 -3.66 6.96
N ASN A 82 -8.89 -4.09 6.32
CA ASN A 82 -8.90 -5.37 5.60
C ASN A 82 -7.88 -5.38 4.46
N VAL A 83 -7.80 -4.28 3.71
CA VAL A 83 -6.80 -4.17 2.65
C VAL A 83 -5.39 -4.19 3.24
N MET A 84 -5.15 -3.50 4.36
CA MET A 84 -3.84 -3.49 5.01
C MET A 84 -3.43 -4.88 5.49
N VAL A 85 -4.37 -5.66 6.04
CA VAL A 85 -4.07 -7.04 6.45
C VAL A 85 -3.63 -7.87 5.24
N GLN A 86 -4.33 -7.74 4.12
CA GLN A 86 -3.93 -8.42 2.88
C GLN A 86 -2.55 -7.98 2.43
N LEU A 87 -2.28 -6.67 2.44
CA LEU A 87 -0.98 -6.13 2.02
C LEU A 87 0.14 -6.64 2.90
N ILE A 88 -0.05 -6.64 4.21
CA ILE A 88 0.97 -7.13 5.14
C ILE A 88 1.31 -8.58 4.82
N ASN A 89 0.31 -9.41 4.59
CA ASN A 89 0.54 -10.81 4.26
C ASN A 89 1.22 -10.98 2.90
N MET A 90 0.87 -10.13 1.93
CA MET A 90 1.45 -10.21 0.59
C MET A 90 2.91 -9.77 0.56
N VAL A 91 3.25 -8.74 1.33
CA VAL A 91 4.56 -8.09 1.20
C VAL A 91 5.42 -8.22 2.45
N LYS A 92 5.08 -9.09 3.38
CA LYS A 92 5.80 -9.20 4.63
C LYS A 92 7.29 -9.46 4.45
N ASP A 93 7.67 -10.19 3.40
CA ASP A 93 9.08 -10.49 3.14
C ASP A 93 9.86 -9.25 2.68
N ALA A 94 9.16 -8.23 2.20
CA ALA A 94 9.77 -6.97 1.79
C ALA A 94 9.77 -5.94 2.92
N LEU A 95 9.09 -6.20 4.03
CA LEU A 95 9.12 -5.32 5.18
C LEU A 95 10.46 -5.47 5.87
N ASN A 96 11.10 -4.34 6.11
CA ASN A 96 12.42 -4.34 6.70
C ASN A 96 12.34 -4.73 8.18
N ASP A 97 12.57 -5.99 8.46
CA ASP A 97 12.53 -6.51 9.82
C ASP A 97 13.95 -6.55 10.38
N THR A 98 14.24 -5.59 11.25
CA THR A 98 15.56 -5.47 11.84
C THR A 98 15.81 -6.44 12.98
N SER A 99 14.79 -7.15 13.39
CA SER A 99 14.92 -8.12 14.47
C SER A 99 15.56 -9.42 14.04
N SER A 100 15.65 -9.63 12.76
CA SER A 100 16.25 -10.83 12.21
C SER A 100 17.76 -10.75 12.18
#